data_57e936c9b84ba27b0ea05d2286b95c44
#
_entry.id   57e936c9b84ba27b0ea05d2286b95c44
#
_cell.length_a   1.000
_cell.length_b   1.000
_cell.length_c   1.000
_cell.angle_alpha   90.00
_cell.angle_beta   90.00
_cell.angle_gamma   90.00
#
_symmetry.space_group_name_H-M   'P 1'
#
loop_
_entity.id
_entity.type
_entity.pdbx_description
1 polymer ?
#
loop_
_entity_poly.entity_id
_entity_poly.type
_entity_poly.pdbx_seq_one_letter_code
_entity_poly.pdbx_strand_id
1 'polypeptide(L)'
;MNSINANFSQNVSHPEYFFITGLSGIPYSRYFYIFLFCIYIIAVIGNSTVLLIIALDRSLHSPKYIGVFNLALADIGATNALIPNMMRMFVFESQYISYNACLANMFFVFFFSGMQCFILVALSFDRVIAICLPLRYHNIVNNTVMLLMYSAIWAFNAFVIGTLVMLITRLKLCKSNVIKSFFCDHGPVYMLASNDNIINHQLSIVVTVLYVIAPMVIVVLSYVCIFLSLSKITSWKGRFKALKTCASHMMLVGTFFLPVSGAYIAALMFSLPPNDRIISTSLSFVIPPMLNPLIYVLNTAEIKEVIRKVLYKRSALITK
;
A
#
# COMPACT_ATOMS: atom_id res chain seq x y z
N MET A 1 -23.84 -26.45 -51.38
CA MET A 1 -24.19 -25.12 -50.86
C MET A 1 -23.33 -24.84 -49.63
N ASN A 2 -22.40 -24.00 -49.87
CA ASN A 2 -21.72 -23.07 -48.98
C ASN A 2 -21.10 -23.58 -47.67
N SER A 3 -19.84 -23.98 -47.79
CA SER A 3 -18.77 -23.81 -46.80
C SER A 3 -18.53 -22.31 -46.62
N ILE A 4 -19.12 -21.71 -45.58
CA ILE A 4 -18.81 -20.34 -45.16
C ILE A 4 -18.38 -20.37 -43.72
N ASN A 5 -17.10 -20.02 -43.54
CA ASN A 5 -16.47 -19.48 -42.32
C ASN A 5 -16.00 -20.44 -41.21
N ALA A 6 -14.91 -21.09 -41.50
CA ALA A 6 -13.95 -21.58 -40.49
C ALA A 6 -12.66 -20.74 -40.53
N ASN A 7 -12.74 -19.40 -40.60
CA ASN A 7 -11.56 -18.53 -40.61
C ASN A 7 -11.72 -17.31 -39.71
N PHE A 8 -12.18 -17.49 -38.43
CA PHE A 8 -12.16 -16.44 -37.43
C PHE A 8 -11.59 -16.97 -36.10
N SER A 9 -10.47 -17.66 -36.19
CA SER A 9 -9.65 -18.01 -35.04
C SER A 9 -8.23 -17.47 -35.24
N GLN A 10 -8.12 -16.16 -35.41
CA GLN A 10 -6.81 -15.52 -35.45
C GLN A 10 -6.46 -14.95 -34.10
N ASN A 11 -5.43 -15.59 -33.46
CA ASN A 11 -4.45 -14.96 -32.57
C ASN A 11 -4.96 -14.09 -31.42
N VAL A 12 -6.10 -14.37 -30.79
CA VAL A 12 -6.44 -13.72 -29.54
C VAL A 12 -5.60 -14.35 -28.44
N SER A 13 -4.55 -13.67 -28.01
CA SER A 13 -3.64 -14.12 -26.96
C SER A 13 -4.21 -13.96 -25.54
N HIS A 14 -5.33 -13.25 -25.42
CA HIS A 14 -5.99 -12.97 -24.13
C HIS A 14 -7.51 -12.76 -24.33
N PRO A 15 -8.33 -12.98 -23.29
CA PRO A 15 -9.76 -12.68 -23.35
C PRO A 15 -10.00 -11.17 -23.40
N GLU A 16 -11.07 -10.75 -24.03
CA GLU A 16 -11.50 -9.34 -24.07
C GLU A 16 -11.86 -8.83 -22.67
N TYR A 17 -12.51 -9.70 -21.86
CA TYR A 17 -12.94 -9.41 -20.50
C TYR A 17 -12.57 -10.55 -19.55
N PHE A 18 -12.13 -10.17 -18.35
CA PHE A 18 -12.00 -11.07 -17.20
C PHE A 18 -13.22 -10.97 -16.30
N PHE A 19 -13.58 -12.10 -15.70
CA PHE A 19 -14.57 -12.18 -14.63
C PHE A 19 -13.86 -12.30 -13.27
N ILE A 20 -14.10 -11.36 -12.36
CA ILE A 20 -13.51 -11.35 -11.01
C ILE A 20 -14.53 -11.90 -10.03
N THR A 21 -14.18 -13.00 -9.34
CA THR A 21 -15.13 -13.73 -8.50
C THR A 21 -15.53 -13.00 -7.24
N GLY A 22 -14.61 -12.25 -6.61
CA GLY A 22 -14.80 -11.71 -5.27
C GLY A 22 -15.09 -12.81 -4.24
N LEU A 23 -15.81 -12.46 -3.20
CA LEU A 23 -16.32 -13.42 -2.21
C LEU A 23 -17.47 -14.22 -2.82
N SER A 24 -17.26 -15.52 -3.00
CA SER A 24 -18.24 -16.42 -3.60
C SER A 24 -18.82 -17.36 -2.56
N GLY A 25 -20.17 -17.61 -2.64
CA GLY A 25 -20.87 -18.53 -1.73
C GLY A 25 -21.02 -18.01 -0.29
N ILE A 26 -20.66 -16.77 0.01
CA ILE A 26 -20.89 -16.15 1.32
C ILE A 26 -22.18 -15.31 1.24
N PRO A 27 -23.21 -15.64 2.00
CA PRO A 27 -24.40 -14.80 2.08
C PRO A 27 -24.04 -13.44 2.66
N TYR A 28 -24.68 -12.40 2.12
CA TYR A 28 -24.47 -11.01 2.58
C TYR A 28 -23.05 -10.44 2.36
N SER A 29 -22.22 -11.02 1.49
CA SER A 29 -20.87 -10.51 1.17
C SER A 29 -20.86 -9.02 0.73
N ARG A 30 -21.98 -8.52 0.20
CA ARG A 30 -22.17 -7.11 -0.15
C ARG A 30 -21.94 -6.15 1.02
N TYR A 31 -22.35 -6.53 2.25
CA TYR A 31 -22.11 -5.69 3.44
C TYR A 31 -20.64 -5.57 3.79
N PHE A 32 -19.84 -6.60 3.52
CA PHE A 32 -18.39 -6.53 3.68
C PHE A 32 -17.77 -5.49 2.74
N TYR A 33 -18.20 -5.43 1.49
CA TYR A 33 -17.69 -4.43 0.53
C TYR A 33 -18.14 -3.01 0.91
N ILE A 34 -19.36 -2.84 1.41
CA ILE A 34 -19.83 -1.55 1.93
C ILE A 34 -19.01 -1.12 3.16
N PHE A 35 -18.68 -2.03 4.05
CA PHE A 35 -17.79 -1.78 5.18
C PHE A 35 -16.40 -1.29 4.71
N LEU A 36 -15.80 -1.95 3.73
CA LEU A 36 -14.53 -1.52 3.15
C LEU A 36 -14.63 -0.12 2.50
N PHE A 37 -15.77 0.20 1.90
CA PHE A 37 -16.02 1.53 1.35
C PHE A 37 -16.10 2.60 2.43
N CYS A 38 -16.74 2.33 3.57
CA CYS A 38 -16.75 3.27 4.70
C CYS A 38 -15.31 3.54 5.21
N ILE A 39 -14.49 2.49 5.35
CA ILE A 39 -13.08 2.63 5.73
C ILE A 39 -12.31 3.46 4.68
N TYR A 40 -12.54 3.23 3.40
CA TYR A 40 -11.94 4.01 2.30
C TYR A 40 -12.26 5.51 2.41
N ILE A 41 -13.52 5.89 2.65
CA ILE A 41 -13.89 7.30 2.82
C ILE A 41 -13.11 7.94 3.98
N ILE A 42 -13.00 7.25 5.11
CA ILE A 42 -12.22 7.71 6.27
C ILE A 42 -10.73 7.88 5.89
N ALA A 43 -10.17 6.90 5.17
CA ALA A 43 -8.78 6.94 4.72
C ALA A 43 -8.51 8.12 3.78
N VAL A 44 -9.38 8.34 2.77
CA VAL A 44 -9.24 9.45 1.82
C VAL A 44 -9.35 10.81 2.52
N ILE A 45 -10.36 11.00 3.37
CA ILE A 45 -10.54 12.26 4.13
C ILE A 45 -9.33 12.50 5.04
N GLY A 46 -8.90 11.49 5.79
CA GLY A 46 -7.81 11.60 6.74
C GLY A 46 -6.47 11.94 6.06
N ASN A 47 -6.10 11.19 5.02
CA ASN A 47 -4.86 11.42 4.30
C ASN A 47 -4.87 12.74 3.50
N SER A 48 -6.01 13.10 2.89
CA SER A 48 -6.16 14.40 2.24
C SER A 48 -5.99 15.56 3.22
N THR A 49 -6.51 15.42 4.44
CA THR A 49 -6.33 16.40 5.52
C THR A 49 -4.86 16.52 5.90
N VAL A 50 -4.14 15.42 6.05
CA VAL A 50 -2.69 15.41 6.35
C VAL A 50 -1.91 16.09 5.23
N LEU A 51 -2.19 15.77 3.96
CA LEU A 51 -1.54 16.41 2.80
C LEU A 51 -1.76 17.92 2.80
N LEU A 52 -3.01 18.37 3.00
CA LEU A 52 -3.34 19.80 3.02
C LEU A 52 -2.64 20.54 4.17
N ILE A 53 -2.62 19.97 5.37
CA ILE A 53 -1.96 20.56 6.53
C ILE A 53 -0.45 20.73 6.26
N ILE A 54 0.21 19.67 5.75
CA ILE A 54 1.65 19.74 5.46
C ILE A 54 1.93 20.72 4.32
N ALA A 55 1.08 20.78 3.28
CA ALA A 55 1.29 21.69 2.16
C ALA A 55 1.10 23.17 2.53
N LEU A 56 0.15 23.48 3.42
CA LEU A 56 -0.23 24.85 3.76
C LEU A 56 0.61 25.45 4.89
N ASP A 57 1.11 24.63 5.82
CA ASP A 57 1.88 25.14 6.98
C ASP A 57 3.39 24.96 6.75
N ARG A 58 4.08 26.10 6.54
CA ARG A 58 5.54 26.11 6.32
C ARG A 58 6.35 25.55 7.48
N SER A 59 5.81 25.52 8.70
CA SER A 59 6.49 24.94 9.86
C SER A 59 6.65 23.43 9.75
N LEU A 60 5.83 22.78 8.90
CA LEU A 60 5.86 21.35 8.61
C LEU A 60 6.72 20.99 7.37
N HIS A 61 7.39 21.97 6.74
CA HIS A 61 8.27 21.72 5.60
C HIS A 61 9.66 21.24 6.05
N SER A 62 9.73 20.15 6.79
CA SER A 62 10.97 19.53 7.26
C SER A 62 11.12 18.10 6.71
N PRO A 63 12.35 17.55 6.72
CA PRO A 63 12.62 16.19 6.21
C PRO A 63 11.68 15.11 6.74
N LYS A 64 11.33 15.18 8.02
CA LYS A 64 10.38 14.27 8.69
C LYS A 64 9.01 14.23 7.99
N TYR A 65 8.49 15.41 7.59
CA TYR A 65 7.15 15.51 7.01
C TYR A 65 7.13 15.21 5.50
N ILE A 66 8.28 15.25 4.82
CA ILE A 66 8.37 14.76 3.43
C ILE A 66 7.98 13.28 3.36
N GLY A 67 8.44 12.47 4.31
CA GLY A 67 8.06 11.06 4.40
C GLY A 67 6.57 10.86 4.68
N VAL A 68 6.01 11.62 5.64
CA VAL A 68 4.58 11.59 5.98
C VAL A 68 3.72 12.00 4.79
N PHE A 69 4.13 13.03 4.05
CA PHE A 69 3.46 13.50 2.83
C PHE A 69 3.43 12.40 1.76
N ASN A 70 4.58 11.76 1.50
CA ASN A 70 4.69 10.67 0.52
C ASN A 70 3.83 9.46 0.93
N LEU A 71 3.79 9.12 2.23
CA LEU A 71 2.95 8.01 2.71
C LEU A 71 1.45 8.32 2.54
N ALA A 72 1.01 9.53 2.90
CA ALA A 72 -0.38 9.94 2.70
C ALA A 72 -0.78 9.94 1.21
N LEU A 73 0.14 10.33 0.31
CA LEU A 73 -0.08 10.26 -1.14
C LEU A 73 -0.21 8.82 -1.63
N ALA A 74 0.66 7.92 -1.15
CA ALA A 74 0.60 6.49 -1.48
C ALA A 74 -0.68 5.83 -0.93
N ASP A 75 -1.12 6.20 0.28
CA ASP A 75 -2.35 5.70 0.91
C ASP A 75 -3.60 6.08 0.09
N ILE A 76 -3.70 7.32 -0.35
CA ILE A 76 -4.78 7.77 -1.23
C ILE A 76 -4.72 7.01 -2.56
N GLY A 77 -3.53 6.90 -3.16
CA GLY A 77 -3.35 6.19 -4.42
C GLY A 77 -3.76 4.72 -4.35
N ALA A 78 -3.31 4.00 -3.32
CA ALA A 78 -3.63 2.58 -3.12
C ALA A 78 -5.14 2.35 -2.93
N THR A 79 -5.77 3.13 -2.07
CA THR A 79 -7.20 2.98 -1.80
C THR A 79 -8.06 3.39 -2.99
N ASN A 80 -7.69 4.43 -3.75
CA ASN A 80 -8.38 4.83 -4.99
C ASN A 80 -8.20 3.81 -6.13
N ALA A 81 -7.04 3.16 -6.23
CA ALA A 81 -6.82 2.12 -7.23
C ALA A 81 -7.67 0.86 -6.99
N LEU A 82 -7.99 0.58 -5.72
CA LEU A 82 -8.65 -0.66 -5.30
C LEU A 82 -10.16 -0.50 -5.12
N ILE A 83 -10.60 0.41 -4.25
CA ILE A 83 -11.96 0.41 -3.69
C ILE A 83 -13.03 0.84 -4.70
N PRO A 84 -12.89 1.92 -5.50
CA PRO A 84 -13.93 2.30 -6.46
C PRO A 84 -14.24 1.20 -7.46
N ASN A 85 -13.21 0.52 -7.97
CA ASN A 85 -13.38 -0.59 -8.90
C ASN A 85 -14.04 -1.80 -8.23
N MET A 86 -13.67 -2.09 -6.99
CA MET A 86 -14.30 -3.15 -6.17
C MET A 86 -15.78 -2.84 -5.93
N MET A 87 -16.14 -1.58 -5.61
CA MET A 87 -17.54 -1.17 -5.45
C MET A 87 -18.35 -1.37 -6.73
N ARG A 88 -17.80 -0.97 -7.89
CA ARG A 88 -18.41 -1.20 -9.19
C ARG A 88 -18.70 -2.69 -9.44
N MET A 89 -17.73 -3.55 -9.10
CA MET A 89 -17.84 -4.98 -9.36
C MET A 89 -18.83 -5.69 -8.42
N PHE A 90 -18.79 -5.41 -7.14
CA PHE A 90 -19.46 -6.26 -6.13
C PHE A 90 -20.70 -5.63 -5.48
N VAL A 91 -20.83 -4.32 -5.54
CA VAL A 91 -22.07 -3.65 -5.07
C VAL A 91 -23.01 -3.37 -6.23
N PHE A 92 -22.46 -2.99 -7.39
CA PHE A 92 -23.23 -2.72 -8.61
C PHE A 92 -23.25 -3.92 -9.58
N GLU A 93 -22.75 -5.09 -9.17
CA GLU A 93 -22.83 -6.37 -9.88
C GLU A 93 -22.18 -6.40 -11.28
N SER A 94 -21.19 -5.52 -11.51
CA SER A 94 -20.43 -5.44 -12.77
C SER A 94 -19.07 -6.13 -12.63
N GLN A 95 -19.05 -7.46 -12.47
CA GLN A 95 -17.85 -8.26 -12.20
C GLN A 95 -16.90 -8.44 -13.38
N TYR A 96 -17.25 -7.90 -14.55
CA TYR A 96 -16.42 -7.95 -15.75
C TYR A 96 -15.49 -6.74 -15.81
N ILE A 97 -14.22 -6.99 -16.15
CA ILE A 97 -13.21 -5.97 -16.38
C ILE A 97 -12.50 -6.26 -17.70
N SER A 98 -12.30 -5.23 -18.54
CA SER A 98 -11.57 -5.40 -19.78
C SER A 98 -10.08 -5.71 -19.51
N TYR A 99 -9.42 -6.38 -20.46
CA TYR A 99 -8.02 -6.74 -20.37
C TYR A 99 -7.12 -5.54 -19.99
N ASN A 100 -7.23 -4.43 -20.73
CA ASN A 100 -6.41 -3.25 -20.46
C ASN A 100 -6.72 -2.59 -19.10
N ALA A 101 -8.00 -2.54 -18.70
CA ALA A 101 -8.37 -2.03 -17.39
C ALA A 101 -7.88 -2.93 -16.26
N CYS A 102 -7.80 -4.25 -16.49
CA CYS A 102 -7.22 -5.20 -15.56
C CYS A 102 -5.72 -4.96 -15.36
N LEU A 103 -4.95 -4.78 -16.44
CA LEU A 103 -3.52 -4.45 -16.36
C LEU A 103 -3.28 -3.11 -15.66
N ALA A 104 -4.08 -2.09 -15.95
CA ALA A 104 -4.01 -0.79 -15.28
C ALA A 104 -4.34 -0.91 -13.78
N ASN A 105 -5.40 -1.64 -13.42
CA ASN A 105 -5.75 -1.90 -12.03
C ASN A 105 -4.62 -2.64 -11.29
N MET A 106 -4.05 -3.69 -11.90
CA MET A 106 -2.89 -4.42 -11.37
C MET A 106 -1.72 -3.46 -11.12
N PHE A 107 -1.36 -2.64 -12.11
CA PHE A 107 -0.26 -1.68 -11.99
C PHE A 107 -0.47 -0.73 -10.81
N PHE A 108 -1.59 -0.01 -10.76
CA PHE A 108 -1.80 1.01 -9.74
C PHE A 108 -1.95 0.44 -8.33
N VAL A 109 -2.62 -0.71 -8.16
CA VAL A 109 -2.73 -1.36 -6.85
C VAL A 109 -1.36 -1.75 -6.32
N PHE A 110 -0.53 -2.45 -7.10
CA PHE A 110 0.80 -2.85 -6.66
C PHE A 110 1.78 -1.67 -6.56
N PHE A 111 1.68 -0.69 -7.44
CA PHE A 111 2.52 0.50 -7.43
C PHE A 111 2.36 1.30 -6.13
N PHE A 112 1.14 1.66 -5.77
CA PHE A 112 0.93 2.43 -4.55
C PHE A 112 1.17 1.62 -3.28
N SER A 113 0.81 0.33 -3.26
CA SER A 113 1.11 -0.55 -2.12
C SER A 113 2.61 -0.77 -1.93
N GLY A 114 3.36 -0.90 -3.03
CA GLY A 114 4.82 -0.95 -2.98
C GLY A 114 5.44 0.34 -2.45
N MET A 115 4.87 1.50 -2.82
CA MET A 115 5.31 2.78 -2.29
C MET A 115 5.11 2.88 -0.78
N GLN A 116 3.96 2.43 -0.24
CA GLN A 116 3.74 2.39 1.21
C GLN A 116 4.86 1.61 1.92
N CYS A 117 5.22 0.44 1.39
CA CYS A 117 6.27 -0.40 1.93
C CYS A 117 7.62 0.31 1.99
N PHE A 118 8.10 0.84 0.87
CA PHE A 118 9.41 1.51 0.80
C PHE A 118 9.46 2.81 1.61
N ILE A 119 8.36 3.56 1.66
CA ILE A 119 8.28 4.77 2.49
C ILE A 119 8.39 4.41 3.97
N LEU A 120 7.75 3.34 4.45
CA LEU A 120 7.88 2.87 5.83
C LEU A 120 9.30 2.44 6.16
N VAL A 121 10.02 1.81 5.22
CA VAL A 121 11.45 1.50 5.38
C VAL A 121 12.27 2.79 5.48
N ALA A 122 12.04 3.76 4.61
CA ALA A 122 12.74 5.05 4.63
C ALA A 122 12.50 5.80 5.96
N LEU A 123 11.26 5.79 6.46
CA LEU A 123 10.93 6.34 7.78
C LEU A 123 11.61 5.58 8.93
N SER A 124 11.86 4.26 8.79
CA SER A 124 12.66 3.50 9.76
C SER A 124 14.10 4.00 9.81
N PHE A 125 14.71 4.22 8.65
CA PHE A 125 16.07 4.78 8.56
C PHE A 125 16.15 6.18 9.18
N ASP A 126 15.18 7.04 8.92
CA ASP A 126 15.10 8.36 9.55
C ASP A 126 15.12 8.24 11.08
N ARG A 127 14.36 7.31 11.65
CA ARG A 127 14.35 7.07 13.10
C ARG A 127 15.68 6.54 13.61
N VAL A 128 16.33 5.60 12.92
CA VAL A 128 17.67 5.10 13.29
C VAL A 128 18.67 6.25 13.34
N ILE A 129 18.74 7.08 12.31
CA ILE A 129 19.67 8.21 12.26
C ILE A 129 19.38 9.21 13.37
N ALA A 130 18.11 9.53 13.61
CA ALA A 130 17.71 10.49 14.64
C ALA A 130 18.07 10.05 16.07
N ILE A 131 18.08 8.73 16.34
CA ILE A 131 18.31 8.19 17.68
C ILE A 131 19.76 7.73 17.86
N CYS A 132 20.33 7.05 16.87
CA CYS A 132 21.67 6.50 16.97
C CYS A 132 22.76 7.53 16.66
N LEU A 133 22.46 8.55 15.83
CA LEU A 133 23.41 9.57 15.35
C LEU A 133 22.87 10.99 15.52
N PRO A 134 22.39 11.41 16.70
CA PRO A 134 21.66 12.68 16.87
C PRO A 134 22.49 13.92 16.48
N LEU A 135 23.79 13.91 16.74
CA LEU A 135 24.68 15.02 16.39
C LEU A 135 24.94 15.16 14.89
N ARG A 136 24.74 14.09 14.11
CA ARG A 136 24.94 14.07 12.66
C ARG A 136 23.62 14.12 11.89
N TYR A 137 22.48 14.11 12.57
CA TYR A 137 21.16 14.02 11.94
C TYR A 137 20.96 15.10 10.87
N HIS A 138 21.17 16.37 11.19
CA HIS A 138 20.96 17.48 10.26
C HIS A 138 21.94 17.50 9.06
N ASN A 139 23.11 16.89 9.20
CA ASN A 139 24.06 16.76 8.10
C ASN A 139 23.66 15.65 7.12
N ILE A 140 23.04 14.59 7.61
CA ILE A 140 22.64 13.40 6.82
C ILE A 140 21.23 13.58 6.26
N VAL A 141 20.30 14.05 7.10
CA VAL A 141 18.88 14.16 6.78
C VAL A 141 18.52 15.63 6.55
N ASN A 142 18.45 16.01 5.29
CA ASN A 142 18.00 17.32 4.85
C ASN A 142 16.95 17.20 3.72
N ASN A 143 16.24 18.29 3.42
CA ASN A 143 15.14 18.27 2.45
C ASN A 143 15.57 17.77 1.07
N THR A 144 16.75 18.18 0.59
CA THR A 144 17.26 17.79 -0.74
C THR A 144 17.53 16.28 -0.80
N VAL A 145 18.20 15.73 0.21
CA VAL A 145 18.48 14.29 0.30
C VAL A 145 17.17 13.49 0.35
N MET A 146 16.21 13.94 1.15
CA MET A 146 14.92 13.25 1.26
C MET A 146 14.13 13.30 -0.05
N LEU A 147 14.08 14.45 -0.72
CA LEU A 147 13.41 14.57 -2.01
C LEU A 147 14.05 13.67 -3.08
N LEU A 148 15.38 13.65 -3.17
CA LEU A 148 16.09 12.77 -4.11
C LEU A 148 15.85 11.31 -3.79
N MET A 149 15.90 10.92 -2.50
CA MET A 149 15.64 9.54 -2.06
C MET A 149 14.22 9.10 -2.42
N TYR A 150 13.20 9.89 -2.10
CA TYR A 150 11.82 9.53 -2.44
C TYR A 150 11.59 9.51 -3.96
N SER A 151 12.17 10.45 -4.72
CA SER A 151 12.10 10.43 -6.19
C SER A 151 12.71 9.16 -6.77
N ALA A 152 13.85 8.73 -6.25
CA ALA A 152 14.49 7.47 -6.65
C ALA A 152 13.63 6.24 -6.29
N ILE A 153 13.01 6.24 -5.11
CA ILE A 153 12.08 5.18 -4.68
C ILE A 153 10.86 5.12 -5.62
N TRP A 154 10.24 6.26 -5.97
CA TRP A 154 9.12 6.32 -6.90
C TRP A 154 9.51 5.76 -8.28
N ALA A 155 10.65 6.15 -8.82
CA ALA A 155 11.15 5.70 -10.12
C ALA A 155 11.48 4.19 -10.11
N PHE A 156 12.19 3.72 -9.09
CA PHE A 156 12.53 2.30 -8.92
C PHE A 156 11.27 1.43 -8.83
N ASN A 157 10.31 1.83 -7.99
CA ASN A 157 9.06 1.11 -7.83
C ASN A 157 8.24 1.08 -9.13
N ALA A 158 8.18 2.19 -9.87
CA ALA A 158 7.53 2.24 -11.18
C ALA A 158 8.17 1.27 -12.17
N PHE A 159 9.50 1.17 -12.19
CA PHE A 159 10.23 0.25 -13.04
C PHE A 159 9.92 -1.22 -12.68
N VAL A 160 9.97 -1.58 -11.40
CA VAL A 160 9.73 -2.97 -10.95
C VAL A 160 8.30 -3.39 -11.25
N ILE A 161 7.30 -2.57 -10.87
CA ILE A 161 5.88 -2.91 -11.11
C ILE A 161 5.53 -2.83 -12.60
N GLY A 162 6.10 -1.87 -13.34
CA GLY A 162 5.99 -1.82 -14.79
C GLY A 162 6.48 -3.11 -15.45
N THR A 163 7.63 -3.63 -15.06
CA THR A 163 8.18 -4.91 -15.53
C THR A 163 7.25 -6.08 -15.18
N LEU A 164 6.71 -6.10 -13.94
CA LEU A 164 5.77 -7.14 -13.48
C LEU A 164 4.53 -7.21 -14.40
N VAL A 165 3.93 -6.06 -14.71
CA VAL A 165 2.74 -5.97 -15.56
C VAL A 165 3.07 -6.23 -17.02
N MET A 166 4.19 -5.71 -17.53
CA MET A 166 4.65 -5.95 -18.90
C MET A 166 4.87 -7.45 -19.18
N LEU A 167 5.34 -8.22 -18.22
CA LEU A 167 5.52 -9.66 -18.41
C LEU A 167 4.20 -10.44 -18.48
N ILE A 168 3.07 -9.89 -18.05
CA ILE A 168 1.75 -10.47 -18.28
C ILE A 168 1.37 -10.38 -19.77
N THR A 169 1.73 -9.31 -20.47
CA THR A 169 1.34 -9.11 -21.88
C THR A 169 1.95 -10.14 -22.84
N ARG A 170 3.05 -10.80 -22.46
CA ARG A 170 3.65 -11.90 -23.25
C ARG A 170 2.91 -13.23 -23.11
N LEU A 171 2.00 -13.34 -22.13
CA LEU A 171 1.32 -14.59 -21.81
C LEU A 171 0.07 -14.78 -22.70
N LYS A 172 -0.18 -16.04 -23.10
CA LYS A 172 -1.42 -16.45 -23.75
C LYS A 172 -2.42 -16.87 -22.69
N LEU A 173 -3.30 -15.97 -22.29
CA LEU A 173 -4.27 -16.16 -21.19
C LEU A 173 -5.54 -16.86 -21.72
N CYS A 174 -5.42 -18.12 -22.11
CA CYS A 174 -6.48 -18.89 -22.77
C CYS A 174 -7.09 -20.03 -21.94
N LYS A 175 -6.55 -20.32 -20.73
CA LYS A 175 -7.09 -21.41 -19.89
C LYS A 175 -8.46 -21.08 -19.32
N SER A 176 -8.68 -19.84 -18.92
CA SER A 176 -9.93 -19.34 -18.36
C SER A 176 -9.91 -17.80 -18.39
N ASN A 177 -11.06 -17.17 -18.30
CA ASN A 177 -11.21 -15.74 -18.07
C ASN A 177 -11.60 -15.40 -16.61
N VAL A 178 -11.61 -16.38 -15.71
CA VAL A 178 -12.06 -16.23 -14.31
C VAL A 178 -10.86 -15.99 -13.40
N ILE A 179 -10.82 -14.82 -12.76
CA ILE A 179 -9.80 -14.44 -11.77
C ILE A 179 -10.39 -14.66 -10.37
N LYS A 180 -9.81 -15.60 -9.60
CA LYS A 180 -10.21 -15.89 -8.22
C LYS A 180 -9.58 -14.90 -7.24
N SER A 181 -10.01 -13.65 -7.30
CA SER A 181 -9.55 -12.55 -6.45
C SER A 181 -10.65 -11.48 -6.37
N PHE A 182 -10.36 -10.35 -5.69
CA PHE A 182 -11.25 -9.18 -5.60
C PHE A 182 -10.72 -7.99 -6.43
N PHE A 183 -9.57 -8.15 -7.09
CA PHE A 183 -8.96 -7.21 -8.04
C PHE A 183 -8.12 -8.00 -9.04
N CYS A 184 -7.54 -7.33 -10.03
CA CYS A 184 -6.63 -7.95 -10.99
C CYS A 184 -5.28 -8.27 -10.34
N ASP A 185 -5.20 -9.39 -9.65
CA ASP A 185 -4.04 -9.84 -8.93
C ASP A 185 -3.09 -10.62 -9.84
N HIS A 186 -1.79 -10.30 -9.80
CA HIS A 186 -0.76 -10.87 -10.68
C HIS A 186 -0.71 -12.41 -10.61
N GLY A 187 -0.76 -12.99 -9.39
CA GLY A 187 -0.71 -14.44 -9.19
C GLY A 187 -1.85 -15.18 -9.90
N PRO A 188 -3.10 -14.92 -9.55
CA PRO A 188 -4.25 -15.50 -10.24
C PRO A 188 -4.26 -15.25 -11.76
N VAL A 189 -3.78 -14.09 -12.24
CA VAL A 189 -3.77 -13.76 -13.68
C VAL A 189 -2.74 -14.60 -14.44
N TYR A 190 -1.46 -14.66 -14.00
CA TYR A 190 -0.48 -15.43 -14.77
C TYR A 190 -0.75 -16.95 -14.75
N MET A 191 -1.49 -17.46 -13.75
CA MET A 191 -1.91 -18.86 -13.71
C MET A 191 -2.91 -19.25 -14.82
N LEU A 192 -3.58 -18.25 -15.44
CA LEU A 192 -4.48 -18.46 -16.58
C LEU A 192 -3.71 -18.65 -17.91
N ALA A 193 -2.39 -18.53 -17.89
CA ALA A 193 -1.55 -18.68 -19.08
C ALA A 193 -1.55 -20.14 -19.56
N SER A 194 -1.68 -20.34 -20.87
CA SER A 194 -1.53 -21.64 -21.53
C SER A 194 -0.10 -21.93 -21.98
N ASN A 195 0.71 -20.87 -22.14
CA ASN A 195 2.15 -20.96 -22.43
C ASN A 195 2.98 -20.92 -21.14
N ASP A 196 4.31 -21.02 -21.29
CA ASP A 196 5.25 -20.99 -20.17
C ASP A 196 5.16 -19.66 -19.38
N ASN A 197 4.93 -19.78 -18.09
CA ASN A 197 4.80 -18.68 -17.12
C ASN A 197 5.91 -18.71 -16.03
N ILE A 198 6.97 -19.51 -16.21
CA ILE A 198 8.04 -19.69 -15.22
C ILE A 198 8.66 -18.33 -14.84
N ILE A 199 8.92 -17.46 -15.82
CA ILE A 199 9.50 -16.13 -15.56
C ILE A 199 8.56 -15.28 -14.68
N ASN A 200 7.25 -15.32 -14.93
CA ASN A 200 6.27 -14.61 -14.12
C ASN A 200 6.21 -15.15 -12.68
N HIS A 201 6.31 -16.47 -12.52
CA HIS A 201 6.38 -17.11 -11.21
C HIS A 201 7.67 -16.72 -10.46
N GLN A 202 8.84 -16.81 -11.10
CA GLN A 202 10.11 -16.40 -10.49
C GLN A 202 10.12 -14.91 -10.11
N LEU A 203 9.63 -14.04 -11.00
CA LEU A 203 9.50 -12.61 -10.70
C LEU A 203 8.55 -12.37 -9.53
N SER A 204 7.45 -13.10 -9.42
CA SER A 204 6.53 -13.02 -8.29
C SER A 204 7.24 -13.33 -6.96
N ILE A 205 8.12 -14.33 -6.94
CA ILE A 205 8.94 -14.66 -5.76
C ILE A 205 9.91 -13.50 -5.45
N VAL A 206 10.63 -12.99 -6.45
CA VAL A 206 11.56 -11.87 -6.28
C VAL A 206 10.83 -10.63 -5.74
N VAL A 207 9.66 -10.30 -6.29
CA VAL A 207 8.84 -9.18 -5.83
C VAL A 207 8.36 -9.42 -4.40
N THR A 208 7.95 -10.62 -4.05
CA THR A 208 7.57 -10.95 -2.66
C THR A 208 8.74 -10.76 -1.68
N VAL A 209 9.93 -11.20 -2.04
CA VAL A 209 11.14 -10.97 -1.22
C VAL A 209 11.41 -9.49 -1.10
N LEU A 210 11.36 -8.74 -2.19
CA LEU A 210 11.69 -7.31 -2.24
C LEU A 210 10.68 -6.42 -1.50
N TYR A 211 9.38 -6.76 -1.51
CA TYR A 211 8.32 -5.91 -0.96
C TYR A 211 7.79 -6.38 0.41
N VAL A 212 8.07 -7.62 0.81
CA VAL A 212 7.58 -8.15 2.08
C VAL A 212 8.75 -8.55 2.99
N ILE A 213 9.59 -9.49 2.55
CA ILE A 213 10.60 -10.11 3.41
C ILE A 213 11.74 -9.14 3.73
N ALA A 214 12.38 -8.57 2.71
CA ALA A 214 13.53 -7.68 2.90
C ALA A 214 13.15 -6.41 3.69
N PRO A 215 12.06 -5.70 3.38
CA PRO A 215 11.59 -4.58 4.19
C PRO A 215 11.33 -4.94 5.64
N MET A 216 10.68 -6.07 5.90
CA MET A 216 10.39 -6.53 7.26
C MET A 216 11.69 -6.78 8.04
N VAL A 217 12.67 -7.45 7.43
CA VAL A 217 14.00 -7.68 8.04
C VAL A 217 14.70 -6.35 8.32
N ILE A 218 14.71 -5.42 7.36
CA ILE A 218 15.34 -4.09 7.53
C ILE A 218 14.70 -3.34 8.69
N VAL A 219 13.38 -3.34 8.77
CA VAL A 219 12.64 -2.67 9.86
C VAL A 219 12.98 -3.31 11.21
N VAL A 220 12.96 -4.64 11.33
CA VAL A 220 13.32 -5.34 12.58
C VAL A 220 14.75 -4.98 12.99
N LEU A 221 15.71 -5.04 12.09
CA LEU A 221 17.11 -4.65 12.37
C LEU A 221 17.21 -3.19 12.80
N SER A 222 16.44 -2.29 12.16
CA SER A 222 16.38 -0.88 12.56
C SER A 222 15.93 -0.71 14.01
N TYR A 223 14.90 -1.45 14.44
CA TYR A 223 14.44 -1.39 15.83
C TYR A 223 15.40 -2.06 16.82
N VAL A 224 16.10 -3.11 16.43
CA VAL A 224 17.19 -3.68 17.24
C VAL A 224 18.28 -2.61 17.47
N CYS A 225 18.71 -1.91 16.43
CA CYS A 225 19.68 -0.82 16.54
C CYS A 225 19.18 0.32 17.46
N ILE A 226 17.92 0.72 17.32
CA ILE A 226 17.30 1.73 18.18
C ILE A 226 17.30 1.25 19.65
N PHE A 227 16.86 0.02 19.90
CA PHE A 227 16.82 -0.54 21.26
C PHE A 227 18.21 -0.59 21.92
N LEU A 228 19.21 -1.06 21.17
CA LEU A 228 20.61 -1.08 21.64
C LEU A 228 21.16 0.33 21.92
N SER A 229 20.74 1.33 21.16
CA SER A 229 21.13 2.73 21.39
C SER A 229 20.41 3.32 22.60
N LEU A 230 19.12 3.00 22.79
CA LEU A 230 18.35 3.43 23.95
C LEU A 230 18.85 2.81 25.27
N SER A 231 19.34 1.58 25.25
CA SER A 231 19.89 0.93 26.45
C SER A 231 21.13 1.64 27.00
N LYS A 232 21.86 2.38 26.14
CA LYS A 232 23.03 3.19 26.54
C LYS A 232 22.66 4.53 27.19
N ILE A 233 21.40 4.97 27.07
CA ILE A 233 20.94 6.22 27.68
C ILE A 233 20.69 5.97 29.17
N THR A 234 21.44 6.62 30.05
CA THR A 234 21.35 6.47 31.52
C THR A 234 20.09 7.11 32.11
N SER A 235 19.63 8.24 31.51
CA SER A 235 18.47 8.97 31.99
C SER A 235 17.17 8.29 31.59
N TRP A 236 16.33 7.90 32.53
CA TRP A 236 14.99 7.36 32.29
C TRP A 236 14.09 8.31 31.50
N LYS A 237 14.12 9.60 31.83
CA LYS A 237 13.34 10.64 31.09
C LYS A 237 13.78 10.74 29.63
N GLY A 238 15.08 10.68 29.35
CA GLY A 238 15.62 10.69 27.99
C GLY A 238 15.20 9.45 27.19
N ARG A 239 15.31 8.26 27.82
CA ARG A 239 14.88 6.98 27.22
C ARG A 239 13.39 6.99 26.89
N PHE A 240 12.53 7.42 27.82
CA PHE A 240 11.09 7.50 27.61
C PHE A 240 10.70 8.48 26.48
N LYS A 241 11.35 9.66 26.42
CA LYS A 241 11.14 10.64 25.34
C LYS A 241 11.48 10.04 23.96
N ALA A 242 12.59 9.34 23.84
CA ALA A 242 12.99 8.69 22.60
C ALA A 242 12.04 7.55 22.20
N LEU A 243 11.62 6.70 23.16
CA LEU A 243 10.61 5.65 22.92
C LEU A 243 9.28 6.23 22.42
N LYS A 244 8.80 7.32 23.03
CA LYS A 244 7.57 8.00 22.59
C LYS A 244 7.67 8.48 21.14
N THR A 245 8.84 8.96 20.71
CA THR A 245 9.09 9.38 19.34
C THR A 245 9.04 8.21 18.34
N CYS A 246 9.48 7.01 18.77
CA CYS A 246 9.44 5.80 17.94
C CYS A 246 8.07 5.12 17.92
N ALA A 247 7.28 5.28 19.00
CA ALA A 247 6.00 4.57 19.14
C ALA A 247 5.06 4.78 17.96
N SER A 248 4.95 6.00 17.44
CA SER A 248 4.13 6.29 16.25
C SER A 248 4.59 5.50 15.04
N HIS A 249 5.89 5.46 14.80
CA HIS A 249 6.44 4.72 13.68
C HIS A 249 6.31 3.18 13.87
N MET A 250 6.47 2.68 15.10
CA MET A 250 6.19 1.27 15.41
C MET A 250 4.74 0.89 15.13
N MET A 251 3.79 1.78 15.46
CA MET A 251 2.38 1.57 15.14
C MET A 251 2.15 1.51 13.63
N LEU A 252 2.71 2.46 12.86
CA LEU A 252 2.59 2.48 11.39
C LEU A 252 3.14 1.20 10.76
N VAL A 253 4.33 0.80 11.15
CA VAL A 253 4.99 -0.42 10.66
C VAL A 253 4.21 -1.67 11.08
N GLY A 254 3.76 -1.73 12.33
CA GLY A 254 2.98 -2.85 12.84
C GLY A 254 1.64 -3.01 12.11
N THR A 255 0.90 -1.92 11.92
CA THR A 255 -0.39 -1.96 11.21
C THR A 255 -0.26 -2.35 9.75
N PHE A 256 0.88 -2.08 9.10
CA PHE A 256 1.15 -2.47 7.72
C PHE A 256 1.71 -3.89 7.60
N PHE A 257 2.85 -4.17 8.26
CA PHE A 257 3.57 -5.43 8.04
C PHE A 257 2.93 -6.64 8.73
N LEU A 258 2.28 -6.50 9.91
CA LEU A 258 1.70 -7.65 10.59
C LEU A 258 0.55 -8.30 9.81
N PRO A 259 -0.46 -7.55 9.28
CA PRO A 259 -1.52 -8.14 8.49
C PRO A 259 -1.02 -8.74 7.17
N VAL A 260 -0.12 -8.02 6.47
CA VAL A 260 0.44 -8.50 5.20
C VAL A 260 1.23 -9.79 5.40
N SER A 261 2.16 -9.80 6.37
CA SER A 261 2.97 -11.00 6.67
C SER A 261 2.09 -12.14 7.18
N GLY A 262 1.11 -11.85 8.03
CA GLY A 262 0.16 -12.84 8.52
C GLY A 262 -0.63 -13.50 7.40
N ALA A 263 -1.12 -12.72 6.43
CA ALA A 263 -1.82 -13.24 5.26
C ALA A 263 -0.91 -14.13 4.38
N TYR A 264 0.35 -13.72 4.16
CA TYR A 264 1.33 -14.52 3.42
C TYR A 264 1.69 -15.82 4.12
N ILE A 265 2.00 -15.77 5.43
CA ILE A 265 2.33 -16.96 6.23
C ILE A 265 1.14 -17.93 6.26
N ALA A 266 -0.07 -17.42 6.48
CA ALA A 266 -1.28 -18.21 6.49
C ALA A 266 -1.54 -18.88 5.12
N ALA A 267 -1.31 -18.15 4.02
CA ALA A 267 -1.43 -18.71 2.66
C ALA A 267 -0.41 -19.83 2.39
N LEU A 268 0.81 -19.71 2.90
CA LEU A 268 1.86 -20.70 2.73
C LEU A 268 1.67 -21.94 3.61
N MET A 269 1.25 -21.76 4.88
CA MET A 269 1.19 -22.84 5.85
C MET A 269 -0.14 -23.59 5.85
N PHE A 270 -1.26 -22.91 5.55
CA PHE A 270 -2.60 -23.46 5.76
C PHE A 270 -3.42 -23.60 4.48
N SER A 271 -2.85 -23.34 3.28
CA SER A 271 -3.57 -23.41 1.99
C SER A 271 -4.95 -22.75 2.07
N LEU A 272 -4.99 -21.49 2.48
CA LEU A 272 -6.22 -20.76 2.77
C LEU A 272 -7.26 -20.88 1.66
N PRO A 273 -8.55 -21.11 2.01
CA PRO A 273 -9.65 -20.99 1.07
C PRO A 273 -9.64 -19.62 0.35
N PRO A 274 -10.10 -19.55 -0.90
CA PRO A 274 -10.08 -18.29 -1.67
C PRO A 274 -10.75 -17.13 -0.95
N ASN A 275 -11.86 -17.35 -0.27
CA ASN A 275 -12.60 -16.31 0.46
C ASN A 275 -11.80 -15.75 1.64
N ASP A 276 -11.15 -16.62 2.44
CA ASP A 276 -10.36 -16.19 3.60
C ASP A 276 -9.13 -15.37 3.15
N ARG A 277 -8.53 -15.77 2.02
CA ARG A 277 -7.46 -15.00 1.38
C ARG A 277 -7.96 -13.63 0.92
N ILE A 278 -9.14 -13.54 0.31
CA ILE A 278 -9.72 -12.27 -0.14
C ILE A 278 -10.00 -11.35 1.05
N ILE A 279 -10.60 -11.86 2.14
CA ILE A 279 -10.91 -11.09 3.34
C ILE A 279 -9.61 -10.57 3.97
N SER A 280 -8.64 -11.45 4.26
CA SER A 280 -7.38 -11.06 4.90
C SER A 280 -6.58 -10.06 4.06
N THR A 281 -6.49 -10.28 2.76
CA THR A 281 -5.75 -9.40 1.86
C THR A 281 -6.45 -8.04 1.71
N SER A 282 -7.78 -8.01 1.53
CA SER A 282 -8.51 -6.73 1.39
C SER A 282 -8.41 -5.86 2.65
N LEU A 283 -8.48 -6.45 3.84
CA LEU A 283 -8.28 -5.74 5.10
C LEU A 283 -6.84 -5.21 5.24
N SER A 284 -5.84 -6.01 4.80
CA SER A 284 -4.44 -5.59 4.81
C SER A 284 -4.15 -4.38 3.91
N PHE A 285 -4.90 -4.21 2.82
CA PHE A 285 -4.77 -3.06 1.92
C PHE A 285 -5.50 -1.81 2.41
N VAL A 286 -6.56 -1.94 3.19
CA VAL A 286 -7.48 -0.82 3.49
C VAL A 286 -7.32 -0.27 4.92
N ILE A 287 -7.02 -1.15 5.89
CA ILE A 287 -6.88 -0.75 7.30
C ILE A 287 -5.66 0.18 7.54
N PRO A 288 -4.44 -0.12 7.04
CA PRO A 288 -3.30 0.75 7.28
C PRO A 288 -3.51 2.19 6.78
N PRO A 289 -3.96 2.43 5.53
CA PRO A 289 -4.26 3.79 5.05
C PRO A 289 -5.28 4.55 5.90
N MET A 290 -6.25 3.88 6.51
CA MET A 290 -7.20 4.50 7.41
C MET A 290 -6.56 4.87 8.76
N LEU A 291 -5.68 4.01 9.30
CA LEU A 291 -5.06 4.23 10.61
C LEU A 291 -3.91 5.24 10.56
N ASN A 292 -3.19 5.35 9.45
CA ASN A 292 -2.03 6.22 9.31
C ASN A 292 -2.31 7.68 9.69
N PRO A 293 -3.34 8.35 9.17
CA PRO A 293 -3.68 9.72 9.59
C PRO A 293 -3.99 9.85 11.08
N LEU A 294 -4.68 8.86 11.65
CA LEU A 294 -5.01 8.85 13.08
C LEU A 294 -3.75 8.76 13.94
N ILE A 295 -2.81 7.88 13.55
CA ILE A 295 -1.53 7.72 14.24
C ILE A 295 -0.73 9.03 14.18
N TYR A 296 -0.70 9.73 13.04
CA TYR A 296 -0.03 11.02 12.92
C TYR A 296 -0.70 12.09 13.78
N VAL A 297 -2.02 12.23 13.70
CA VAL A 297 -2.76 13.21 14.48
C VAL A 297 -2.65 12.94 15.98
N LEU A 298 -2.71 11.68 16.41
CA LEU A 298 -2.65 11.36 17.84
C LEU A 298 -1.25 11.50 18.45
N ASN A 299 -0.19 11.31 17.68
CA ASN A 299 1.15 11.22 18.21
C ASN A 299 2.08 12.39 17.83
N THR A 300 1.66 13.31 16.94
CA THR A 300 2.47 14.44 16.49
C THR A 300 1.91 15.75 17.06
N ALA A 301 2.64 16.35 17.98
CA ALA A 301 2.20 17.59 18.66
C ALA A 301 2.03 18.75 17.67
N GLU A 302 2.94 18.86 16.70
CA GLU A 302 2.95 19.90 15.67
C GLU A 302 1.71 19.83 14.79
N ILE A 303 1.31 18.64 14.33
CA ILE A 303 0.08 18.45 13.54
C ILE A 303 -1.17 18.78 14.37
N LYS A 304 -1.20 18.36 15.64
CA LYS A 304 -2.29 18.72 16.56
C LYS A 304 -2.43 20.22 16.73
N GLU A 305 -1.33 20.93 16.87
CA GLU A 305 -1.33 22.37 17.06
C GLU A 305 -1.85 23.10 15.81
N VAL A 306 -1.44 22.67 14.62
CA VAL A 306 -1.93 23.23 13.36
C VAL A 306 -3.43 22.97 13.19
N ILE A 307 -3.90 21.75 13.46
CA ILE A 307 -5.34 21.43 13.42
C ILE A 307 -6.11 22.32 14.39
N ARG A 308 -5.62 22.49 15.63
CA ARG A 308 -6.25 23.35 16.62
C ARG A 308 -6.34 24.80 16.15
N LYS A 309 -5.25 25.36 15.57
CA LYS A 309 -5.24 26.71 15.01
C LYS A 309 -6.27 26.89 13.90
N VAL A 310 -6.39 25.91 12.98
CA VAL A 310 -7.37 25.93 11.88
C VAL A 310 -8.80 25.91 12.42
N LEU A 311 -9.09 25.05 13.41
CA LEU A 311 -10.42 24.94 14.03
C LEU A 311 -10.79 26.22 14.79
N TYR A 312 -9.86 26.81 15.56
CA TYR A 312 -10.09 28.06 16.27
C TYR A 312 -10.36 29.24 15.33
N LYS A 313 -9.58 29.36 14.23
CA LYS A 313 -9.76 30.41 13.25
C LYS A 313 -11.12 30.30 12.54
N ARG A 314 -11.60 29.10 12.31
CA ARG A 314 -12.93 28.84 11.73
C ARG A 314 -14.07 29.17 12.70
N SER A 315 -13.91 28.83 13.97
CA SER A 315 -14.89 29.17 15.02
C SER A 315 -15.02 30.69 15.18
N ALA A 316 -13.90 31.43 15.16
CA ALA A 316 -13.93 32.90 15.26
C ALA A 316 -14.52 33.61 14.02
N LEU A 317 -14.58 32.92 12.85
CA LEU A 317 -15.24 33.43 11.64
C LEU A 317 -16.74 33.15 11.60
N ILE A 318 -17.21 32.13 12.32
CA ILE A 318 -18.63 31.78 12.40
C ILE A 318 -19.36 32.60 13.46
N THR A 319 -18.62 33.16 14.44
CA THR A 319 -19.15 34.00 15.53
C THR A 319 -19.14 35.49 15.21
N LYS A 320 -18.71 35.89 14.02
CA LYS A 320 -18.87 37.22 13.43
C LYS A 320 -19.95 37.22 12.36
#